data_3864ffe8c7982c01c41a944afe4fd8bf
#
_entry.id   3864ffe8c7982c01c41a944afe4fd8bf
#
_cell.length_a   1.000
_cell.length_b   1.000
_cell.length_c   1.000
_cell.angle_alpha   90.00
_cell.angle_beta   90.00
_cell.angle_gamma   90.00
#
_symmetry.space_group_name_H-M   'P 1'
#
loop_
_entity.id
_entity.type
_entity.pdbx_description
1 polymer ?
#
loop_
_entity_poly.entity_id
_entity_poly.type
_entity_poly.pdbx_seq_one_letter_code
_entity_poly.pdbx_strand_id
1 'polypeptide(L)'
;MDYVYLDWMVFQYMKHSTVKDSINGIEFLNTVNKLKKKYRFPFSEGHLCDLAISFSPSNLENVKSDLLFINSLSSNYALGTDKNEKIIPINNVDIYKLFNEIGRIQT
;
A
#
# COMPACT_ATOMS: atom_id res chain seq x y z
N MET A 1 -0.05 6.97 -17.86
CA MET A 1 -0.61 7.66 -16.68
C MET A 1 0.49 7.83 -15.63
N ASP A 2 0.68 9.05 -15.17
CA ASP A 2 1.67 9.34 -14.15
C ASP A 2 1.26 8.75 -12.81
N TYR A 3 2.24 8.60 -11.91
CA TYR A 3 1.97 8.07 -10.58
C TYR A 3 2.49 9.01 -9.49
N VAL A 4 1.87 8.90 -8.31
CA VAL A 4 2.29 9.57 -7.08
C VAL A 4 2.59 8.48 -6.05
N TYR A 5 3.82 8.42 -5.58
CA TYR A 5 4.22 7.45 -4.57
C TYR A 5 4.05 8.06 -3.17
N LEU A 6 3.25 7.38 -2.35
CA LEU A 6 3.04 7.76 -0.95
C LEU A 6 3.74 6.74 -0.07
N ASP A 7 4.43 7.20 0.98
CA ASP A 7 5.07 6.27 1.90
C ASP A 7 4.05 5.61 2.84
N TRP A 8 4.49 4.62 3.59
CA TRP A 8 3.61 3.86 4.47
C TRP A 8 2.94 4.74 5.53
N MET A 9 3.63 5.75 6.04
CA MET A 9 3.05 6.64 7.06
C MET A 9 1.84 7.39 6.52
N VAL A 10 1.86 7.79 5.25
CA VAL A 10 0.73 8.48 4.62
C VAL A 10 -0.45 7.53 4.45
N PHE A 11 -0.20 6.29 4.03
CA PHE A 11 -1.25 5.26 3.97
C PHE A 11 -1.90 5.04 5.33
N GLN A 12 -1.08 4.93 6.38
CA GLN A 12 -1.59 4.75 7.75
C GLN A 12 -2.44 5.94 8.19
N TYR A 13 -2.00 7.15 7.89
CA TYR A 13 -2.74 8.37 8.24
C TYR A 13 -4.13 8.35 7.62
N MET A 14 -4.23 8.04 6.33
CA MET A 14 -5.52 7.97 5.65
C MET A 14 -6.41 6.88 6.24
N LYS A 15 -5.87 5.70 6.47
CA LYS A 15 -6.64 4.58 7.00
C LYS A 15 -7.14 4.84 8.42
N HIS A 16 -6.26 5.33 9.30
CA HIS A 16 -6.63 5.62 10.69
C HIS A 16 -7.67 6.73 10.77
N SER A 17 -7.63 7.67 9.85
CA SER A 17 -8.58 8.77 9.82
C SER A 17 -10.00 8.30 9.55
N THR A 18 -10.18 7.23 8.76
CA THR A 18 -11.52 6.66 8.52
C THR A 18 -12.09 6.01 9.78
N VAL A 19 -11.22 5.47 10.66
CA VAL A 19 -11.65 4.85 11.91
C VAL A 19 -11.94 5.89 12.99
N LYS A 20 -11.16 6.97 13.04
CA LYS A 20 -11.25 8.00 14.09
C LYS A 20 -12.07 9.23 13.70
N ASP A 21 -12.71 9.20 12.51
CA ASP A 21 -13.48 10.34 11.98
C ASP A 21 -12.70 11.65 11.94
N SER A 22 -11.39 11.57 11.65
CA SER A 22 -10.57 12.76 11.48
C SER A 22 -10.93 13.46 10.17
N ILE A 23 -11.45 14.69 10.27
CA ILE A 23 -11.90 15.46 9.10
C ILE A 23 -10.77 15.64 8.07
N ASN A 24 -9.59 16.03 8.54
CA ASN A 24 -8.46 16.30 7.64
C ASN A 24 -7.99 15.04 6.91
N GLY A 25 -7.95 13.92 7.61
CA GLY A 25 -7.54 12.65 6.99
C GLY A 25 -8.56 12.12 6.01
N ILE A 26 -9.85 12.28 6.32
CA ILE A 26 -10.95 11.89 5.42
C ILE A 26 -10.92 12.75 4.17
N GLU A 27 -10.72 14.05 4.30
CA GLU A 27 -10.60 14.95 3.16
C GLU A 27 -9.39 14.60 2.29
N PHE A 28 -8.26 14.24 2.92
CA PHE A 28 -7.07 13.81 2.20
C PHE A 28 -7.36 12.54 1.40
N LEU A 29 -8.00 11.54 2.02
CA LEU A 29 -8.37 10.30 1.34
C LEU A 29 -9.32 10.56 0.17
N ASN A 30 -10.31 11.44 0.37
CA ASN A 30 -11.25 11.80 -0.69
C ASN A 30 -10.52 12.48 -1.86
N THR A 31 -9.54 13.34 -1.57
CA THR A 31 -8.72 14.00 -2.59
C THR A 31 -7.92 12.96 -3.38
N VAL A 32 -7.28 12.01 -2.70
CA VAL A 32 -6.55 10.93 -3.37
C VAL A 32 -7.48 10.11 -4.27
N ASN A 33 -8.66 9.77 -3.79
CA ASN A 33 -9.64 9.02 -4.58
C ASN A 33 -10.08 9.77 -5.84
N LYS A 34 -10.21 11.08 -5.77
CA LYS A 34 -10.51 11.91 -6.94
C LYS A 34 -9.34 11.93 -7.92
N LEU A 35 -8.12 12.03 -7.40
CA LEU A 35 -6.90 12.06 -8.22
C LEU A 35 -6.61 10.73 -8.90
N LYS A 36 -7.19 9.63 -8.45
CA LYS A 36 -7.03 8.31 -9.09
C LYS A 36 -7.49 8.29 -10.54
N LYS A 37 -8.28 9.25 -10.96
CA LYS A 37 -8.67 9.40 -12.37
C LYS A 37 -7.53 9.87 -13.26
N LYS A 38 -6.55 10.58 -12.69
CA LYS A 38 -5.42 11.17 -13.43
C LYS A 38 -4.09 10.54 -13.07
N TYR A 39 -3.96 10.01 -11.86
CA TYR A 39 -2.70 9.47 -11.33
C TYR A 39 -2.93 8.10 -10.76
N ARG A 40 -1.88 7.29 -10.75
CA ARG A 40 -1.87 6.05 -10.02
C ARG A 40 -1.15 6.25 -8.69
N PHE A 41 -1.54 5.47 -7.68
CA PHE A 41 -0.94 5.52 -6.34
C PHE A 41 -0.37 4.13 -6.04
N PRO A 42 0.81 3.82 -6.60
CA PRO A 42 1.35 2.47 -6.48
C PRO A 42 1.82 2.14 -5.08
N PHE A 43 1.83 0.85 -4.77
CA PHE A 43 2.54 0.35 -3.60
C PHE A 43 3.89 -0.23 -4.03
N SER A 44 4.75 -0.55 -3.05
CA SER A 44 6.05 -1.16 -3.29
C SER A 44 6.31 -2.25 -2.27
N GLU A 45 7.36 -3.03 -2.49
CA GLU A 45 7.81 -4.01 -1.50
C GLU A 45 8.13 -3.36 -0.15
N GLY A 46 8.59 -2.09 -0.15
CA GLY A 46 8.85 -1.36 1.09
C GLY A 46 7.63 -1.26 1.99
N HIS A 47 6.45 -0.99 1.43
CA HIS A 47 5.20 -0.98 2.19
C HIS A 47 4.94 -2.34 2.82
N LEU A 48 5.14 -3.41 2.06
CA LEU A 48 4.87 -4.77 2.52
C LEU A 48 5.90 -5.23 3.55
N CYS A 49 7.16 -4.81 3.40
CA CYS A 49 8.20 -5.09 4.40
C CYS A 49 7.87 -4.44 5.74
N ASP A 50 7.39 -3.20 5.72
CA ASP A 50 6.97 -2.52 6.96
C ASP A 50 5.85 -3.27 7.65
N LEU A 51 4.87 -3.76 6.88
CA LEU A 51 3.79 -4.59 7.42
C LEU A 51 4.32 -5.92 7.98
N ALA A 52 5.25 -6.56 7.27
CA ALA A 52 5.79 -7.86 7.67
C ALA A 52 6.56 -7.76 8.99
N ILE A 53 7.27 -6.66 9.21
CA ILE A 53 8.01 -6.42 10.46
C ILE A 53 7.05 -6.36 11.66
N SER A 54 5.88 -5.76 11.48
CA SER A 54 4.90 -5.62 12.56
C SER A 54 3.96 -6.83 12.68
N PHE A 55 4.06 -7.80 11.77
CA PHE A 55 3.16 -8.94 11.74
C PHE A 55 3.39 -9.87 12.92
N SER A 56 2.28 -10.30 13.53
CA SER A 56 2.25 -11.38 14.53
C SER A 56 0.90 -12.08 14.44
N PRO A 57 0.77 -13.30 14.95
CA PRO A 57 -0.53 -13.98 14.92
C PRO A 57 -1.64 -13.18 15.64
N SER A 58 -1.28 -12.36 16.63
CA SER A 58 -2.26 -11.57 17.38
C SER A 58 -2.79 -10.36 16.60
N ASN A 59 -2.11 -9.90 15.55
CA ASN A 59 -2.57 -8.76 14.76
C ASN A 59 -2.88 -9.12 13.31
N LEU A 60 -3.14 -10.39 13.03
CA LEU A 60 -3.40 -10.89 11.69
C LEU A 60 -4.53 -10.10 10.99
N GLU A 61 -5.63 -9.83 11.71
CA GLU A 61 -6.76 -9.12 11.10
C GLU A 61 -6.40 -7.67 10.75
N ASN A 62 -5.58 -7.02 11.56
CA ASN A 62 -5.10 -5.66 11.25
C ASN A 62 -4.24 -5.66 10.00
N VAL A 63 -3.35 -6.64 9.85
CA VAL A 63 -2.48 -6.76 8.67
C VAL A 63 -3.31 -7.03 7.42
N LYS A 64 -4.30 -7.92 7.49
CA LYS A 64 -5.21 -8.16 6.37
C LYS A 64 -5.95 -6.92 5.96
N SER A 65 -6.43 -6.15 6.93
CA SER A 65 -7.11 -4.88 6.69
C SER A 65 -6.20 -3.86 6.02
N ASP A 66 -4.94 -3.79 6.45
CA ASP A 66 -3.94 -2.91 5.84
C ASP A 66 -3.65 -3.30 4.39
N LEU A 67 -3.49 -4.60 4.12
CA LEU A 67 -3.27 -5.10 2.76
C LEU A 67 -4.46 -4.78 1.86
N LEU A 68 -5.67 -4.95 2.36
CA LEU A 68 -6.88 -4.62 1.60
C LEU A 68 -6.92 -3.13 1.26
N PHE A 69 -6.57 -2.28 2.21
CA PHE A 69 -6.55 -0.83 2.01
C PHE A 69 -5.52 -0.43 0.94
N ILE A 70 -4.30 -0.95 1.03
CA ILE A 70 -3.25 -0.69 0.05
C ILE A 70 -3.68 -1.18 -1.33
N ASN A 71 -4.25 -2.38 -1.40
CA ASN A 71 -4.70 -2.97 -2.64
C ASN A 71 -5.77 -2.13 -3.32
N SER A 72 -6.74 -1.67 -2.53
CA SER A 72 -7.83 -0.83 -3.02
C SER A 72 -7.33 0.52 -3.53
N LEU A 73 -6.44 1.17 -2.76
CA LEU A 73 -5.94 2.49 -3.13
C LEU A 73 -5.02 2.45 -4.35
N SER A 74 -4.18 1.42 -4.45
CA SER A 74 -3.22 1.26 -5.54
C SER A 74 -3.83 0.65 -6.80
N SER A 75 -5.00 0.04 -6.70
CA SER A 75 -5.64 -0.70 -7.80
C SER A 75 -4.72 -1.78 -8.38
N ASN A 76 -4.03 -2.51 -7.50
CA ASN A 76 -3.09 -3.58 -7.86
C ASN A 76 -1.87 -3.12 -8.66
N TYR A 77 -1.56 -1.82 -8.59
CA TYR A 77 -0.43 -1.23 -9.31
C TYR A 77 0.75 -1.08 -8.35
N ALA A 78 1.91 -1.61 -8.75
CA ALA A 78 3.08 -1.60 -7.90
C ALA A 78 4.28 -0.99 -8.62
N LEU A 79 5.24 -0.51 -7.85
CA LEU A 79 6.57 -0.17 -8.35
C LEU A 79 7.53 -1.28 -7.94
N GLY A 80 8.27 -1.78 -8.91
CA GLY A 80 9.33 -2.75 -8.69
C GLY A 80 10.63 -2.24 -9.27
N THR A 81 11.63 -3.10 -9.32
CA THR A 81 12.91 -2.79 -9.94
C THR A 81 13.28 -3.88 -10.94
N ASP A 82 13.91 -3.48 -12.03
CA ASP A 82 14.48 -4.43 -12.99
C ASP A 82 15.89 -4.88 -12.54
N LYS A 83 16.54 -5.71 -13.34
CA LYS A 83 17.88 -6.23 -13.00
C LYS A 83 18.97 -5.16 -12.97
N ASN A 84 18.70 -3.96 -13.48
CA ASN A 84 19.62 -2.81 -13.43
C ASN A 84 19.25 -1.85 -12.29
N GLU A 85 18.40 -2.30 -11.35
CA GLU A 85 17.89 -1.50 -10.23
C GLU A 85 17.10 -0.27 -10.66
N LYS A 86 16.60 -0.27 -11.90
CA LYS A 86 15.74 0.80 -12.40
C LYS A 86 14.31 0.58 -11.95
N ILE A 87 13.65 1.63 -11.47
CA ILE A 87 12.26 1.55 -11.03
C ILE A 87 11.35 1.35 -12.23
N ILE A 88 10.52 0.32 -12.17
CA ILE A 88 9.54 0.00 -13.21
C ILE A 88 8.15 -0.18 -12.62
N PRO A 89 7.09 0.26 -13.32
CA PRO A 89 5.72 0.00 -12.89
C PRO A 89 5.29 -1.41 -13.28
N ILE A 90 4.50 -2.04 -12.41
CA ILE A 90 3.98 -3.39 -12.61
C ILE A 90 2.47 -3.37 -12.36
N ASN A 91 1.70 -3.81 -13.36
CA ASN A 91 0.23 -3.88 -13.28
C ASN A 91 -0.22 -5.25 -12.74
N ASN A 92 -1.41 -5.26 -12.16
CA ASN A 92 -2.10 -6.49 -11.75
C ASN A 92 -1.29 -7.35 -10.79
N VAL A 93 -0.64 -6.72 -9.81
CA VAL A 93 0.13 -7.43 -8.80
C VAL A 93 -0.82 -7.98 -7.73
N ASP A 94 -0.68 -9.29 -7.42
CA ASP A 94 -1.39 -9.90 -6.31
C ASP A 94 -0.65 -9.56 -5.02
N ILE A 95 -1.15 -8.57 -4.27
CA ILE A 95 -0.51 -8.07 -3.06
C ILE A 95 -0.41 -9.14 -1.97
N TYR A 96 -1.39 -10.04 -1.89
CA TYR A 96 -1.40 -11.08 -0.85
C TYR A 96 -0.32 -12.12 -1.11
N LYS A 97 -0.17 -12.52 -2.36
CA LYS A 97 0.89 -13.45 -2.76
C LYS A 97 2.26 -12.84 -2.52
N LEU A 98 2.45 -11.60 -2.91
CA LEU A 98 3.73 -10.91 -2.71
C LEU A 98 4.05 -10.74 -1.23
N PHE A 99 3.05 -10.39 -0.41
CA PHE A 99 3.24 -10.27 1.04
C PHE A 99 3.67 -11.60 1.66
N ASN A 100 3.05 -12.70 1.24
CA ASN A 100 3.41 -14.04 1.73
C ASN A 100 4.86 -14.41 1.36
N GLU A 101 5.29 -14.07 0.16
CA GLU A 101 6.66 -14.31 -0.29
C GLU A 101 7.67 -13.52 0.53
N ILE A 102 7.38 -12.24 0.81
CA ILE A 102 8.24 -11.41 1.66
C ILE A 102 8.32 -11.97 3.08
N GLY A 103 7.19 -12.40 3.64
CA GLY A 103 7.15 -13.01 4.96
C GLY A 103 8.02 -14.26 5.08
N ARG A 104 8.07 -15.07 4.03
CA ARG A 104 8.93 -16.27 4.01
C ARG A 104 10.41 -15.92 4.02
N ILE A 105 10.79 -14.84 3.34
CA ILE A 105 12.19 -14.41 3.27
C ILE A 105 12.65 -13.87 4.63
N GLN A 106 11.75 -13.24 5.38
CA GLN A 106 12.06 -12.63 6.66
C GLN A 106 12.02 -13.59 7.85
N THR A 107 11.46 -14.77 7.66
CA THR A 107 11.44 -15.80 8.69
C THR A 107 12.62 -16.75 8.55
#